data_965c132b2a97683321d13aaf115a3c6e
#
_entry.id   965c132b2a97683321d13aaf115a3c6e
#
_cell.length_a   1.000
_cell.length_b   1.000
_cell.length_c   1.000
_cell.angle_alpha   90.00
_cell.angle_beta   90.00
_cell.angle_gamma   90.00
#
_symmetry.space_group_name_H-M   'P 1'
#
loop_
_entity.id
_entity.type
_entity.pdbx_description
1 polymer ?
#
loop_
_entity_poly.entity_id
_entity_poly.type
_entity_poly.pdbx_seq_one_letter_code
_entity_poly.pdbx_strand_id
1 'polypeptide(L)'
;MKINQILIKIDEKQLFVPAFQREYVWRRADAKNLISSLIKDYPTGTMLTWETNHPPEIKGDHKYDPKQGSVKLILDGQQRITTLYILMNGRIPPYYKEDDITHDIKPLYVNIENLELEYYKKNMMSNNPLWIHIT
;
A
#
# COMPACT_ATOMS: atom_id res chain seq x y z
N MET A 1 -1.72 -14.14 5.57
CA MET A 1 -1.09 -13.84 4.26
C MET A 1 -0.02 -12.78 4.46
N LYS A 2 1.14 -12.96 3.89
CA LYS A 2 2.24 -12.00 4.00
C LYS A 2 1.99 -10.76 3.12
N ILE A 3 2.52 -9.61 3.53
CA ILE A 3 2.33 -8.34 2.81
C ILE A 3 2.74 -8.45 1.35
N ASN A 4 3.91 -9.01 1.06
CA ASN A 4 4.38 -9.17 -0.32
C ASN A 4 3.44 -10.01 -1.18
N GLN A 5 2.79 -11.03 -0.61
CA GLN A 5 1.81 -11.84 -1.33
C GLN A 5 0.56 -11.03 -1.68
N ILE A 6 0.12 -10.15 -0.79
CA ILE A 6 -1.01 -9.25 -1.05
C ILE A 6 -0.67 -8.30 -2.20
N LEU A 7 0.50 -7.70 -2.17
CA LEU A 7 0.93 -6.76 -3.22
C LEU A 7 1.06 -7.44 -4.58
N ILE A 8 1.57 -8.67 -4.61
CA ILE A 8 1.66 -9.47 -5.85
C ILE A 8 0.26 -9.76 -6.40
N LYS A 9 -0.70 -10.10 -5.56
CA LYS A 9 -2.08 -10.36 -6.00
C LYS A 9 -2.75 -9.14 -6.62
N ILE A 10 -2.42 -7.94 -6.16
CA ILE A 10 -2.89 -6.70 -6.79
C ILE A 10 -2.36 -6.62 -8.23
N ASP A 11 -1.07 -6.82 -8.43
CA ASP A 11 -0.44 -6.76 -9.76
C ASP A 11 -0.92 -7.88 -10.69
N GLU A 12 -1.22 -9.05 -10.15
CA GLU A 12 -1.73 -10.21 -10.91
C GLU A 12 -3.23 -10.15 -11.19
N LYS A 13 -3.90 -9.05 -10.84
CA LYS A 13 -5.35 -8.86 -11.04
C LYS A 13 -6.20 -9.91 -10.33
N GLN A 14 -5.78 -10.29 -9.14
CA GLN A 14 -6.52 -11.21 -8.26
C GLN A 14 -7.14 -10.51 -7.06
N LEU A 15 -6.73 -9.27 -6.79
CA LEU A 15 -7.22 -8.45 -5.70
C LEU A 15 -7.58 -7.07 -6.24
N PHE A 16 -8.82 -6.65 -6.01
CA PHE A 16 -9.37 -5.41 -6.54
C PHE A 16 -9.97 -4.55 -5.42
N VAL A 17 -10.18 -3.28 -5.72
CA VAL A 17 -10.89 -2.34 -4.85
C VAL A 17 -12.21 -1.97 -5.53
N PRO A 18 -13.37 -2.16 -4.86
CA PRO A 18 -14.66 -1.74 -5.41
C PRO A 18 -14.71 -0.23 -5.66
N ALA A 19 -15.41 0.20 -6.71
CA ALA A 19 -15.49 1.61 -7.08
C ALA A 19 -16.14 2.49 -5.99
N PHE A 20 -16.96 1.91 -5.11
CA PHE A 20 -17.60 2.65 -4.03
C PHE A 20 -16.67 2.98 -2.85
N GLN A 21 -15.48 2.40 -2.81
CA GLN A 21 -14.48 2.75 -1.78
C GLN A 21 -13.94 4.16 -2.03
N ARG A 22 -13.68 4.88 -0.92
CA ARG A 22 -13.16 6.25 -1.04
C ARG A 22 -11.72 6.28 -1.54
N GLU A 23 -11.32 7.45 -2.02
CA GLU A 23 -9.96 7.68 -2.48
C GLU A 23 -8.93 7.59 -1.36
N TYR A 24 -7.66 7.53 -1.74
CA TYR A 24 -6.57 7.49 -0.78
C TYR A 24 -6.46 8.83 -0.05
N VAL A 25 -6.72 8.83 1.25
CA VAL A 25 -6.74 10.05 2.07
C VAL A 25 -5.66 10.08 3.15
N TRP A 26 -4.90 8.99 3.28
CA TRP A 26 -3.83 8.94 4.29
C TRP A 26 -2.71 9.93 3.97
N ARG A 27 -2.21 10.55 5.05
CA ARG A 27 -1.08 11.46 4.99
C ARG A 27 0.22 10.73 5.29
N ARG A 28 1.35 11.42 5.11
CA ARG A 28 2.69 10.87 5.43
C ARG A 28 2.80 10.40 6.88
N ALA A 29 2.18 11.13 7.82
CA ALA A 29 2.17 10.74 9.23
C ALA A 29 1.47 9.41 9.45
N ASP A 30 0.34 9.16 8.78
CA ASP A 30 -0.38 7.89 8.87
C ASP A 30 0.46 6.74 8.33
N ALA A 31 1.15 6.95 7.22
CA ALA A 31 2.05 5.96 6.63
C ALA A 31 3.21 5.63 7.57
N LYS A 32 3.85 6.63 8.17
CA LYS A 32 4.91 6.43 9.16
C LYS A 32 4.41 5.65 10.36
N ASN A 33 3.22 5.96 10.86
CA ASN A 33 2.63 5.25 12.00
C ASN A 33 2.36 3.78 11.69
N LEU A 34 1.89 3.47 10.49
CA LEU A 34 1.69 2.10 10.06
C LEU A 34 3.00 1.31 10.05
N ILE A 35 4.03 1.85 9.42
CA ILE A 35 5.34 1.20 9.33
C ILE A 35 5.98 1.05 10.72
N SER A 36 5.88 2.08 11.56
CA SER A 36 6.36 2.02 12.93
C SER A 36 5.69 0.89 13.71
N SER A 37 4.37 0.73 13.56
CA SER A 37 3.62 -0.35 14.20
C SER A 37 4.05 -1.73 13.70
N LEU A 38 4.31 -1.87 12.40
CA LEU A 38 4.81 -3.13 11.82
C LEU A 38 6.20 -3.49 12.35
N ILE A 39 7.10 -2.51 12.46
CA ILE A 39 8.45 -2.72 12.99
C ILE A 39 8.40 -3.16 14.45
N LYS A 40 7.50 -2.57 15.24
CA LYS A 40 7.34 -2.87 16.66
C LYS A 40 6.43 -4.07 16.94
N ASP A 41 5.93 -4.71 15.89
CA ASP A 41 4.99 -5.84 15.97
C ASP A 41 3.68 -5.50 16.72
N TYR A 42 3.22 -4.26 16.60
CA TYR A 42 1.95 -3.84 17.14
C TYR A 42 0.80 -4.21 16.19
N PRO A 43 -0.41 -4.46 16.72
CA PRO A 43 -1.58 -4.71 15.87
C PRO A 43 -1.85 -3.54 14.93
N THR A 44 -2.04 -3.83 13.64
CA THR A 44 -2.34 -2.84 12.60
C THR A 44 -3.77 -2.93 12.08
N GLY A 45 -4.56 -3.80 12.66
CA GLY A 45 -5.92 -4.09 12.23
C GLY A 45 -5.98 -5.26 11.25
N THR A 46 -7.19 -5.57 10.83
CA THR A 46 -7.46 -6.67 9.90
C THR A 46 -7.82 -6.13 8.52
N MET A 47 -7.70 -6.99 7.53
CA MET A 47 -8.19 -6.72 6.17
C MET A 47 -9.44 -7.58 5.94
N LEU A 48 -10.53 -6.94 5.53
CA LEU A 48 -11.76 -7.62 5.16
C LEU A 48 -11.83 -7.75 3.64
N THR A 49 -11.97 -8.97 3.14
CA THR A 49 -12.10 -9.24 1.71
C THR A 49 -13.37 -10.02 1.42
N TRP A 50 -13.88 -9.86 0.20
CA TRP A 50 -15.02 -10.60 -0.33
C TRP A 50 -14.59 -11.32 -1.59
N GLU A 51 -14.69 -12.64 -1.60
CA GLU A 51 -14.39 -13.44 -2.79
C GLU A 51 -15.66 -13.59 -3.65
N THR A 52 -15.54 -13.26 -4.93
CA THR A 52 -16.68 -13.32 -5.86
C THR A 52 -16.20 -13.55 -7.28
N ASN A 53 -17.04 -14.20 -8.10
CA ASN A 53 -16.84 -14.30 -9.55
C ASN A 53 -17.75 -13.34 -10.33
N HIS A 54 -18.50 -12.48 -9.61
CA HIS A 54 -19.34 -11.43 -10.19
C HIS A 54 -19.05 -10.10 -9.50
N PRO A 55 -17.81 -9.55 -9.66
CA PRO A 55 -17.46 -8.31 -8.99
C PRO A 55 -18.30 -7.13 -9.47
N PRO A 56 -18.65 -6.19 -8.57
CA PRO A 56 -19.22 -4.91 -8.98
C PRO A 56 -18.18 -4.08 -9.73
N GLU A 57 -18.54 -2.86 -10.10
CA GLU A 57 -17.58 -1.93 -10.69
C GLU A 57 -16.36 -1.76 -9.78
N ILE A 58 -15.16 -1.87 -10.34
CA ILE A 58 -13.90 -1.79 -9.62
C ILE A 58 -13.14 -0.52 -9.98
N LYS A 59 -12.26 -0.07 -9.06
CA LYS A 59 -11.46 1.14 -9.27
C LYS A 59 -10.35 0.95 -10.30
N GLY A 60 -10.05 2.05 -11.00
CA GLY A 60 -8.90 2.16 -11.89
C GLY A 60 -9.06 1.47 -13.23
N ASP A 61 -7.94 1.34 -13.92
CA ASP A 61 -7.85 0.68 -15.23
C ASP A 61 -7.58 -0.83 -15.11
N HIS A 62 -7.57 -1.33 -13.89
CA HIS A 62 -7.33 -2.71 -13.54
C HIS A 62 -8.62 -3.52 -13.75
N LYS A 63 -8.79 -4.07 -14.94
CA LYS A 63 -10.05 -4.69 -15.34
C LYS A 63 -10.13 -6.16 -14.94
N TYR A 64 -11.33 -6.57 -14.52
CA TYR A 64 -11.65 -7.96 -14.28
C TYR A 64 -11.91 -8.69 -15.59
N ASP A 65 -11.25 -9.85 -15.76
CA ASP A 65 -11.52 -10.78 -16.86
C ASP A 65 -12.41 -11.92 -16.33
N PRO A 66 -13.64 -12.07 -16.85
CA PRO A 66 -14.53 -13.15 -16.41
C PRO A 66 -13.96 -14.55 -16.56
N LYS A 67 -12.99 -14.72 -17.46
CA LYS A 67 -12.33 -16.02 -17.69
C LYS A 67 -11.39 -16.45 -16.57
N GLN A 68 -10.94 -15.51 -15.74
CA GLN A 68 -10.02 -15.83 -14.63
C GLN A 68 -10.69 -16.45 -13.42
N GLY A 69 -12.02 -16.48 -13.38
CA GLY A 69 -12.78 -17.04 -12.25
C GLY A 69 -12.99 -16.04 -11.11
N SER A 70 -13.02 -16.53 -9.88
CA SER A 70 -13.26 -15.68 -8.71
C SER A 70 -12.06 -14.80 -8.37
N VAL A 71 -12.36 -13.60 -7.86
CA VAL A 71 -11.37 -12.63 -7.39
C VAL A 71 -11.76 -12.16 -6.00
N LYS A 72 -10.82 -11.52 -5.31
CA LYS A 72 -11.06 -10.92 -3.99
C LYS A 72 -11.19 -9.41 -4.11
N LEU A 73 -12.17 -8.86 -3.39
CA LEU A 73 -12.37 -7.41 -3.28
C LEU A 73 -11.99 -6.98 -1.87
N ILE A 74 -11.27 -5.87 -1.76
CA ILE A 74 -10.93 -5.27 -0.47
C ILE A 74 -12.12 -4.44 0.01
N LEU A 75 -12.78 -4.87 1.10
CA LEU A 75 -13.89 -4.15 1.71
C LEU A 75 -13.44 -3.26 2.86
N ASP A 76 -12.37 -3.65 3.57
CA ASP A 76 -11.75 -2.86 4.63
C ASP A 76 -10.24 -3.05 4.60
N GLY A 77 -9.50 -2.02 5.00
CA GLY A 77 -8.04 -2.03 4.99
C GLY A 77 -7.41 -1.44 3.73
N GLN A 78 -8.20 -0.84 2.84
CA GLN A 78 -7.73 -0.26 1.58
C GLN A 78 -6.64 0.80 1.79
N GLN A 79 -6.78 1.69 2.78
CA GLN A 79 -5.80 2.74 3.03
C GLN A 79 -4.44 2.14 3.41
N ARG A 80 -4.44 1.13 4.27
CA ARG A 80 -3.21 0.44 4.69
C ARG A 80 -2.54 -0.28 3.53
N ILE A 81 -3.30 -1.01 2.73
CA ILE A 81 -2.77 -1.76 1.58
C ILE A 81 -2.22 -0.80 0.53
N THR A 82 -2.92 0.29 0.24
CA THR A 82 -2.45 1.33 -0.68
C THR A 82 -1.13 1.94 -0.20
N THR A 83 -1.04 2.26 1.09
CA THR A 83 0.18 2.80 1.69
C THR A 83 1.36 1.83 1.54
N LEU A 84 1.15 0.55 1.87
CA LEU A 84 2.18 -0.46 1.73
C LEU A 84 2.62 -0.64 0.28
N TYR A 85 1.67 -0.63 -0.66
CA TYR A 85 1.98 -0.74 -2.09
C TYR A 85 2.87 0.42 -2.55
N ILE A 86 2.50 1.65 -2.20
CA ILE A 86 3.27 2.84 -2.57
C ILE A 86 4.67 2.79 -1.97
N LEU A 87 4.80 2.48 -0.68
CA LEU A 87 6.09 2.48 0.00
C LEU A 87 7.01 1.36 -0.48
N MET A 88 6.46 0.19 -0.76
CA MET A 88 7.26 -0.99 -1.15
C MET A 88 7.60 -0.99 -2.64
N ASN A 89 6.74 -0.49 -3.50
CA ASN A 89 6.90 -0.53 -4.95
C ASN A 89 7.30 0.82 -5.58
N GLY A 90 7.19 1.92 -4.83
CA GLY A 90 7.54 3.25 -5.32
C GLY A 90 6.63 3.77 -6.43
N ARG A 91 5.42 3.24 -6.55
CA ARG A 91 4.45 3.66 -7.57
C ARG A 91 3.02 3.53 -7.05
N ILE A 92 2.09 4.14 -7.77
CA ILE A 92 0.66 4.11 -7.44
C ILE A 92 0.08 2.72 -7.79
N PRO A 93 -0.78 2.14 -6.92
CA PRO A 93 -1.43 0.88 -7.26
C PRO A 93 -2.29 0.98 -8.53
N PRO A 94 -2.44 -0.12 -9.30
CA PRO A 94 -3.17 -0.08 -10.56
C PRO A 94 -4.67 0.20 -10.45
N TYR A 95 -5.24 0.12 -9.24
CA TYR A 95 -6.63 0.48 -9.01
C TYR A 95 -6.86 1.99 -8.80
N TYR A 96 -5.80 2.81 -8.82
CA TYR A 96 -5.89 4.26 -8.88
C TYR A 96 -5.36 4.78 -10.21
N LYS A 97 -5.88 5.93 -10.64
CA LYS A 97 -5.30 6.72 -11.72
C LYS A 97 -4.31 7.71 -11.12
N GLU A 98 -3.36 8.21 -11.93
CA GLU A 98 -2.36 9.18 -11.47
C GLU A 98 -2.99 10.41 -10.80
N ASP A 99 -4.14 10.87 -11.31
CA ASP A 99 -4.84 12.04 -10.77
C ASP A 99 -5.55 11.77 -9.44
N ASP A 100 -5.76 10.51 -9.08
CA ASP A 100 -6.46 10.14 -7.85
C ASP A 100 -5.59 10.29 -6.61
N ILE A 101 -4.26 10.31 -6.78
CA ILE A 101 -3.30 10.46 -5.68
C ILE A 101 -2.44 11.70 -5.96
N THR A 102 -2.64 12.72 -5.14
CA THR A 102 -1.93 14.00 -5.27
C THR A 102 -0.64 14.07 -4.45
N HIS A 103 -0.32 13.00 -3.71
CA HIS A 103 0.86 12.98 -2.84
C HIS A 103 2.12 12.60 -3.60
N ASP A 104 3.21 13.28 -3.29
CA ASP A 104 4.53 12.88 -3.75
C ASP A 104 4.88 11.50 -3.20
N ILE A 105 5.30 10.61 -4.09
CA ILE A 105 5.83 9.32 -3.69
C ILE A 105 7.27 9.52 -3.26
N LYS A 106 7.51 9.53 -1.96
CA LYS A 106 8.86 9.69 -1.40
C LYS A 106 9.32 8.42 -0.71
N PRO A 107 10.59 8.05 -0.86
CA PRO A 107 11.15 6.92 -0.12
C PRO A 107 11.09 7.17 1.38
N LEU A 108 10.74 6.13 2.13
CA LEU A 108 10.75 6.14 3.58
C LEU A 108 11.98 5.35 4.08
N TYR A 109 12.69 5.92 5.04
CA TYR A 109 13.89 5.33 5.63
C TYR A 109 13.69 5.09 7.12
N VAL A 110 14.37 4.08 7.63
CA VAL A 110 14.43 3.79 9.07
C VAL A 110 15.85 3.98 9.57
N ASN A 111 16.01 4.63 10.73
CA ASN A 111 17.27 4.68 11.44
C ASN A 111 17.42 3.40 12.24
N ILE A 112 18.45 2.60 11.95
CA ILE A 112 18.64 1.28 12.58
C ILE A 112 19.08 1.36 14.05
N GLU A 113 19.52 2.51 14.52
CA GLU A 113 19.94 2.73 15.90
C GLU A 113 18.74 2.95 16.83
N ASN A 114 17.77 3.80 16.43
CA ASN A 114 16.63 4.20 17.28
C ASN A 114 15.26 3.83 16.70
N LEU A 115 15.21 3.23 15.50
CA LEU A 115 13.99 2.85 14.77
C LEU A 115 13.08 4.04 14.40
N GLU A 116 13.62 5.26 14.35
CA GLU A 116 12.90 6.41 13.84
C GLU A 116 12.71 6.32 12.33
N LEU A 117 11.55 6.77 11.86
CA LEU A 117 11.17 6.77 10.46
C LEU A 117 11.15 8.20 9.92
N GLU A 118 11.79 8.40 8.78
CA GLU A 118 11.76 9.68 8.07
C GLU A 118 11.69 9.46 6.56
N TYR A 119 10.94 10.33 5.88
CA TYR A 119 11.03 10.43 4.43
C TYR A 119 12.42 10.96 4.05
N TYR A 120 12.88 10.58 2.85
CA TYR A 120 14.23 10.91 2.42
C TYR A 120 14.55 12.39 2.58
N LYS A 121 15.66 12.69 3.28
CA LYS A 121 16.25 14.03 3.44
C LYS A 121 17.75 13.95 3.16
N LYS A 122 18.19 14.60 2.10
CA LYS A 122 19.59 14.55 1.65
C LYS A 122 20.58 14.91 2.77
N ASN A 123 20.28 15.98 3.53
CA ASN A 123 21.16 16.48 4.58
C ASN A 123 21.36 15.47 5.72
N MET A 124 20.37 14.63 5.97
CA MET A 124 20.34 13.70 7.09
C MET A 124 20.83 12.32 6.70
N MET A 125 20.56 11.89 5.48
CA MET A 125 20.62 10.49 5.05
C MET A 125 21.71 10.22 4.01
N SER A 126 22.17 11.25 3.30
CA SER A 126 23.25 11.11 2.33
C SER A 126 24.54 10.66 3.04
N ASN A 127 25.11 9.53 2.59
CA ASN A 127 26.31 8.93 3.16
C ASN A 127 26.20 8.51 4.65
N ASN A 128 24.97 8.39 5.19
CA ASN A 128 24.77 7.91 6.55
C ASN A 128 24.25 6.47 6.52
N PRO A 129 25.08 5.45 6.91
CA PRO A 129 24.70 4.05 6.84
C PRO A 129 23.64 3.63 7.87
N LEU A 130 23.31 4.49 8.85
CA LEU A 130 22.27 4.21 9.83
C LEU A 130 20.86 4.30 9.26
N TRP A 131 20.68 4.99 8.13
CA TRP A 131 19.39 5.16 7.46
C TRP A 131 19.25 4.14 6.33
N ILE A 132 18.28 3.24 6.45
CA ILE A 132 18.02 2.17 5.49
C ILE A 132 16.64 2.35 4.85
N HIS A 133 16.58 2.22 3.53
CA HIS A 133 15.33 2.27 2.79
C HIS A 133 14.41 1.11 3.16
N ILE A 134 13.12 1.38 3.35
CA ILE A 134 12.11 0.38 3.70
C ILE A 134 11.62 -0.32 2.44
N THR A 135 12.30 -1.35 2.01
CA THR A 135 11.85 -2.20 0.90
C THR A 135 12.19 -3.66 1.17
#